data_84dca9a59547137e893746906bd74f4e
#
_entry.id   84dca9a59547137e893746906bd74f4e
#
_cell.length_a   1.000
_cell.length_b   1.000
_cell.length_c   1.000
_cell.angle_alpha   90.00
_cell.angle_beta   90.00
_cell.angle_gamma   90.00
#
_symmetry.space_group_name_H-M   'P 1'
#
loop_
_entity.id
_entity.type
_entity.pdbx_description
1 polymer ?
#
loop_
_entity_poly.entity_id
_entity_poly.type
_entity_poly.pdbx_seq_one_letter_code
_entity_poly.pdbx_strand_id
1 'polypeptide(L)'
;IIGDVTCDVDGSIPTTIKSTTIEEPNFYLNKETFLEIDKTKSDLAVMAVDNLPSELPRDSSTEFGNGIVNEVIPYILDKDDGRILNSTITNKGRFLKKYNYLEDYIKT
;
A
#
# COMPACT_ATOMS: atom_id res chain seq x y z
N ILE A 1 -16.21 -7.94 -8.02
CA ILE A 1 -15.08 -8.40 -7.21
C ILE A 1 -14.03 -7.31 -7.23
N ILE A 2 -13.49 -6.96 -6.07
CA ILE A 2 -12.38 -6.01 -5.90
C ILE A 2 -11.22 -6.78 -5.27
N GLY A 3 -10.02 -6.62 -5.83
CA GLY A 3 -8.77 -7.09 -5.22
C GLY A 3 -7.97 -5.87 -4.79
N ASP A 4 -7.93 -5.59 -3.50
CA ASP A 4 -7.14 -4.51 -2.94
C ASP A 4 -5.77 -5.04 -2.49
N VAL A 5 -4.76 -4.76 -3.28
CA VAL A 5 -3.37 -5.18 -3.01
C VAL A 5 -2.75 -4.34 -1.88
N THR A 6 -3.27 -3.15 -1.63
CA THR A 6 -2.78 -2.29 -0.53
C THR A 6 -3.24 -2.76 0.83
N CYS A 7 -4.41 -3.40 0.92
CA CYS A 7 -5.09 -3.89 2.12
C CYS A 7 -5.31 -2.84 3.24
N ASP A 8 -5.04 -1.58 2.98
CA ASP A 8 -5.12 -0.50 3.96
C ASP A 8 -6.58 -0.13 4.27
N VAL A 9 -6.99 -0.30 5.51
CA VAL A 9 -8.29 0.18 6.00
C VAL A 9 -8.31 1.70 5.95
N ASP A 10 -9.41 2.27 5.46
CA ASP A 10 -9.53 3.71 5.20
C ASP A 10 -8.46 4.26 4.23
N GLY A 11 -7.88 3.38 3.42
CA GLY A 11 -6.87 3.70 2.41
C GLY A 11 -7.46 4.19 1.08
N SER A 12 -6.76 3.89 0.00
CA SER A 12 -7.15 4.33 -1.36
C SER A 12 -8.36 3.60 -1.93
N ILE A 13 -8.75 2.44 -1.36
CA ILE A 13 -9.92 1.66 -1.78
C ILE A 13 -11.02 1.78 -0.72
N PRO A 14 -12.07 2.56 -0.95
CA PRO A 14 -13.11 2.84 0.06
C PRO A 14 -13.88 1.62 0.57
N THR A 15 -13.86 0.53 -0.20
CA THR A 15 -14.54 -0.72 0.18
C THR A 15 -13.70 -1.61 1.09
N THR A 16 -12.44 -1.26 1.36
CA THR A 16 -11.58 -2.03 2.25
C THR A 16 -11.80 -1.62 3.70
N ILE A 17 -12.77 -2.28 4.33
CA ILE A 17 -13.15 -2.04 5.73
C ILE A 17 -12.36 -2.87 6.74
N LYS A 18 -11.66 -3.89 6.26
CA LYS A 18 -10.78 -4.76 7.04
C LYS A 18 -9.76 -5.44 6.13
N SER A 19 -8.61 -5.80 6.67
CA SER A 19 -7.67 -6.73 6.02
C SER A 19 -8.16 -8.16 6.14
N THR A 20 -7.68 -9.03 5.27
CA THR A 20 -8.02 -10.45 5.22
C THR A 20 -6.77 -11.31 5.27
N THR A 21 -6.95 -12.63 5.40
CA THR A 21 -5.86 -13.60 5.43
C THR A 21 -5.91 -14.51 4.21
N ILE A 22 -4.89 -15.32 3.99
CA ILE A 22 -4.87 -16.32 2.90
C ILE A 22 -5.93 -17.38 3.12
N GLU A 23 -6.19 -17.76 4.37
CA GLU A 23 -7.20 -18.78 4.71
C GLU A 23 -8.62 -18.28 4.47
N GLU A 24 -8.86 -16.99 4.77
CA GLU A 24 -10.13 -16.32 4.52
C GLU A 24 -9.90 -15.04 3.70
N PRO A 25 -9.66 -15.16 2.38
CA PRO A 25 -9.16 -14.07 1.59
C PRO A 25 -10.22 -13.01 1.23
N ASN A 26 -11.49 -13.32 1.40
CA ASN A 26 -12.57 -12.45 0.96
C ASN A 26 -13.56 -12.15 2.07
N PHE A 27 -14.03 -10.91 2.08
CA PHE A 27 -15.26 -10.53 2.77
C PHE A 27 -16.29 -9.99 1.77
N TYR A 28 -17.52 -9.85 2.21
CA TYR A 28 -18.65 -9.61 1.32
C TYR A 28 -19.46 -8.41 1.79
N LEU A 29 -19.75 -7.50 0.87
CA LEU A 29 -20.43 -6.25 1.17
C LEU A 29 -21.72 -6.11 0.38
N ASN A 30 -22.63 -5.33 0.97
CA ASN A 30 -23.69 -4.69 0.22
C ASN A 30 -23.10 -3.50 -0.56
N LYS A 31 -23.31 -3.44 -1.87
CA LYS A 31 -22.71 -2.44 -2.76
C LYS A 31 -23.16 -0.99 -2.52
N GLU A 32 -24.31 -0.80 -1.85
CA GLU A 32 -24.89 0.52 -1.62
C GLU A 32 -24.49 1.08 -0.24
N THR A 33 -24.42 0.20 0.77
CA THR A 33 -24.14 0.61 2.15
C THR A 33 -22.69 0.36 2.57
N PHE A 34 -21.95 -0.46 1.81
CA PHE A 34 -20.62 -1.00 2.16
C PHE A 34 -20.54 -1.71 3.51
N LEU A 35 -21.69 -2.12 4.04
CA LEU A 35 -21.74 -2.96 5.25
C LEU A 35 -21.47 -4.42 4.90
N GLU A 36 -20.74 -5.09 5.79
CA GLU A 36 -20.49 -6.53 5.67
C GLU A 36 -21.78 -7.32 5.80
N ILE A 37 -21.98 -8.26 4.90
CA ILE A 37 -23.17 -9.12 4.85
C ILE A 37 -22.77 -10.55 4.47
N ASP A 38 -23.72 -11.46 4.62
CA ASP A 38 -23.56 -12.85 4.24
C ASP A 38 -23.26 -12.98 2.72
N LYS A 39 -22.34 -13.89 2.38
CA LYS A 39 -21.91 -14.16 1.00
C LYS A 39 -23.10 -14.39 0.05
N THR A 40 -24.12 -15.09 0.50
CA THR A 40 -25.29 -15.45 -0.32
C THR A 40 -26.18 -14.27 -0.69
N LYS A 41 -26.03 -13.15 0.05
CA LYS A 41 -26.80 -11.91 -0.14
C LYS A 41 -25.95 -10.78 -0.73
N SER A 42 -24.66 -11.04 -0.97
CA SER A 42 -23.70 -10.01 -1.36
C SER A 42 -23.67 -9.81 -2.86
N ASP A 43 -23.54 -8.56 -3.26
CA ASP A 43 -23.24 -8.14 -4.63
C ASP A 43 -21.76 -7.85 -4.86
N LEU A 44 -20.97 -7.75 -3.79
CA LEU A 44 -19.60 -7.29 -3.84
C LEU A 44 -18.70 -8.14 -2.95
N ALA A 45 -17.73 -8.81 -3.55
CA ALA A 45 -16.65 -9.50 -2.85
C ALA A 45 -15.39 -8.64 -2.89
N VAL A 46 -14.74 -8.49 -1.74
CA VAL A 46 -13.48 -7.75 -1.59
C VAL A 46 -12.42 -8.68 -1.02
N MET A 47 -11.27 -8.72 -1.67
CA MET A 47 -10.04 -9.36 -1.19
C MET A 47 -9.06 -8.27 -0.77
N ALA A 48 -8.56 -8.33 0.45
CA ALA A 48 -7.58 -7.39 1.00
C ALA A 48 -6.58 -8.15 1.89
N VAL A 49 -5.95 -9.16 1.28
CA VAL A 49 -4.98 -10.02 1.99
C VAL A 49 -3.74 -9.22 2.33
N ASP A 50 -3.43 -9.15 3.62
CA ASP A 50 -2.21 -8.52 4.10
C ASP A 50 -0.99 -9.35 3.69
N ASN A 51 0.07 -8.65 3.31
CA ASN A 51 1.37 -9.23 3.01
C ASN A 51 1.37 -10.31 1.90
N LEU A 52 0.61 -10.11 0.83
CA LEU A 52 0.59 -10.98 -0.36
C LEU A 52 1.99 -11.39 -0.87
N PRO A 53 3.02 -10.51 -0.87
CA PRO A 53 4.36 -10.89 -1.30
C PRO A 53 4.97 -12.07 -0.53
N SER A 54 4.53 -12.32 0.69
CA SER A 54 5.00 -13.47 1.50
C SER A 54 4.53 -14.82 0.97
N GLU A 55 3.55 -14.86 0.10
CA GLU A 55 3.09 -16.10 -0.54
C GLU A 55 4.04 -16.58 -1.65
N LEU A 56 4.81 -15.67 -2.23
CA LEU A 56 5.86 -15.93 -3.22
C LEU A 56 7.17 -15.24 -2.80
N PRO A 57 7.74 -15.56 -1.63
CA PRO A 57 8.76 -14.72 -0.99
C PRO A 57 10.04 -14.61 -1.79
N ARG A 58 10.43 -15.67 -2.50
CA ARG A 58 11.64 -15.66 -3.35
C ARG A 58 11.46 -14.73 -4.55
N ASP A 59 10.35 -14.86 -5.25
CA ASP A 59 10.08 -14.08 -6.45
C ASP A 59 9.88 -12.60 -6.09
N SER A 60 9.09 -12.34 -5.05
CA SER A 60 8.85 -10.98 -4.55
C SER A 60 10.14 -10.28 -4.10
N SER A 61 11.01 -11.00 -3.37
CA SER A 61 12.31 -10.45 -2.95
C SER A 61 13.23 -10.19 -4.13
N THR A 62 13.24 -11.07 -5.11
CA THR A 62 14.05 -10.91 -6.33
C THR A 62 13.60 -9.71 -7.14
N GLU A 63 12.30 -9.58 -7.41
CA GLU A 63 11.74 -8.46 -8.16
C GLU A 63 11.95 -7.14 -7.43
N PHE A 64 11.69 -7.08 -6.14
CA PHE A 64 11.93 -5.88 -5.34
C PHE A 64 13.42 -5.51 -5.33
N GLY A 65 14.31 -6.50 -5.11
CA GLY A 65 15.75 -6.30 -5.12
C GLY A 65 16.26 -5.77 -6.46
N ASN A 66 15.79 -6.32 -7.57
CA ASN A 66 16.12 -5.85 -8.91
C ASN A 66 15.66 -4.39 -9.12
N GLY A 67 14.45 -4.05 -8.69
CA GLY A 67 13.96 -2.68 -8.73
C GLY A 67 14.86 -1.72 -7.95
N ILE A 68 15.24 -2.08 -6.72
CA ILE A 68 16.16 -1.25 -5.91
C ILE A 68 17.52 -1.09 -6.60
N VAL A 69 18.13 -2.18 -7.08
CA VAL A 69 19.46 -2.14 -7.70
C VAL A 69 19.47 -1.32 -8.98
N ASN A 70 18.44 -1.45 -9.81
CA ASN A 70 18.42 -0.81 -11.13
C ASN A 70 17.84 0.61 -11.09
N GLU A 71 16.85 0.87 -10.22
CA GLU A 71 16.04 2.08 -10.26
C GLU A 71 16.26 3.04 -9.08
N VAL A 72 16.96 2.60 -8.03
CA VAL A 72 17.16 3.43 -6.84
C VAL A 72 18.63 3.68 -6.55
N ILE A 73 19.44 2.63 -6.41
CA ILE A 73 20.84 2.74 -6.01
C ILE A 73 21.68 3.66 -6.93
N PRO A 74 21.59 3.58 -8.27
CA PRO A 74 22.37 4.46 -9.15
C PRO A 74 22.08 5.94 -8.94
N TYR A 75 20.84 6.27 -8.59
CA TYR A 75 20.39 7.65 -8.39
C TYR A 75 20.72 8.20 -7.00
N ILE A 76 20.84 7.32 -5.99
CA ILE A 76 21.36 7.71 -4.68
C ILE A 76 22.85 8.02 -4.75
N LEU A 77 23.60 7.23 -5.53
CA LEU A 77 25.07 7.31 -5.55
C LEU A 77 25.62 8.42 -6.44
N ASP A 78 25.04 8.68 -7.60
CA ASP A 78 25.74 9.53 -8.57
C ASP A 78 24.86 10.31 -9.57
N LYS A 79 23.62 9.93 -9.81
CA LYS A 79 22.86 10.44 -10.96
C LYS A 79 21.40 10.74 -10.66
N ASP A 80 21.13 11.50 -9.59
CA ASP A 80 19.76 11.87 -9.31
C ASP A 80 19.17 12.69 -10.48
N ASP A 81 18.21 12.08 -11.18
CA ASP A 81 17.40 12.73 -12.22
C ASP A 81 16.19 13.48 -11.66
N GLY A 82 16.16 13.66 -10.34
CA GLY A 82 15.06 14.27 -9.59
C GLY A 82 14.21 13.26 -8.84
N ARG A 83 14.37 11.94 -9.06
CA ARG A 83 13.55 10.93 -8.39
C ARG A 83 13.86 10.84 -6.89
N ILE A 84 15.14 10.92 -6.49
CA ILE A 84 15.56 10.92 -5.09
C ILE A 84 15.12 12.21 -4.40
N LEU A 85 15.37 13.36 -5.02
CA LEU A 85 14.89 14.64 -4.53
C LEU A 85 13.36 14.63 -4.37
N ASN A 86 12.65 14.11 -5.35
CA ASN A 86 11.19 14.00 -5.30
C ASN A 86 10.67 13.02 -4.25
N SER A 87 11.43 12.01 -3.89
CA SER A 87 11.10 11.03 -2.85
C SER A 87 11.58 11.45 -1.46
N THR A 88 12.43 12.48 -1.37
CA THR A 88 12.99 12.96 -0.10
C THR A 88 11.88 13.61 0.73
N ILE A 89 11.61 13.03 1.89
CA ILE A 89 10.59 13.53 2.84
C ILE A 89 11.19 14.64 3.70
N THR A 90 12.39 14.40 4.24
CA THR A 90 13.07 15.35 5.14
C THR A 90 14.46 15.67 4.64
N ASN A 91 14.89 16.90 4.88
CA ASN A 91 16.27 17.36 4.67
C ASN A 91 16.72 18.22 5.85
N LYS A 92 17.87 17.89 6.44
CA LYS A 92 18.43 18.60 7.59
C LYS A 92 17.43 18.79 8.74
N GLY A 93 16.66 17.73 9.03
CA GLY A 93 15.68 17.72 10.13
C GLY A 93 14.39 18.50 9.87
N ARG A 94 14.11 18.88 8.63
CA ARG A 94 12.88 19.58 8.24
C ARG A 94 12.19 18.85 7.10
N PHE A 95 10.85 18.86 7.09
CA PHE A 95 10.09 18.36 5.94
C PHE A 95 10.34 19.22 4.71
N LEU A 96 10.39 18.57 3.56
CA LEU A 96 10.25 19.29 2.30
C LEU A 96 8.79 19.74 2.13
N LYS A 97 8.59 20.90 1.51
CA LYS A 97 7.29 21.59 1.43
C LYS A 97 6.11 20.68 1.05
N LYS A 98 6.32 19.76 0.13
CA LYS A 98 5.26 18.82 -0.33
C LYS A 98 4.87 17.77 0.72
N TYR A 99 5.67 17.61 1.78
CA TYR A 99 5.42 16.67 2.87
C TYR A 99 5.05 17.36 4.20
N ASN A 100 4.77 18.67 4.18
CA ASN A 100 4.38 19.41 5.39
C ASN A 100 3.12 18.84 6.06
N TYR A 101 2.25 18.16 5.32
CA TYR A 101 1.09 17.47 5.88
C TYR A 101 1.44 16.38 6.90
N LEU A 102 2.71 15.91 6.92
CA LEU A 102 3.19 14.95 7.92
C LEU A 102 3.56 15.60 9.25
N GLU A 103 3.62 16.95 9.33
CA GLU A 103 4.01 17.64 10.58
C GLU A 103 3.07 17.31 11.74
N ASP A 104 1.80 17.05 11.48
CA ASP A 104 0.84 16.76 12.55
C ASP A 104 1.09 15.41 13.24
N TYR A 105 1.77 14.48 12.57
CA TYR A 105 2.13 13.18 13.14
C TYR A 105 3.31 13.23 14.11
N ILE A 106 4.09 14.32 14.11
CA ILE A 106 5.25 14.47 14.99
C ILE A 106 5.03 15.46 16.15
N LYS A 107 3.86 16.08 16.23
CA LYS A 107 3.50 17.04 17.27
C LYS A 107 2.91 16.38 18.52
N THR A 108 3.03 15.05 18.65
CA THR A 108 2.55 14.29 19.83
C THR A 108 3.56 14.25 20.94
#